data_45610668c9122e04e691c0582d0ad442
#
_entry.id   45610668c9122e04e691c0582d0ad442
#
_cell.length_a   1.000
_cell.length_b   1.000
_cell.length_c   1.000
_cell.angle_alpha   90.00
_cell.angle_beta   90.00
_cell.angle_gamma   90.00
#
_symmetry.space_group_name_H-M   'P 1'
#
loop_
_entity.id
_entity.type
_entity.pdbx_description
1 polymer ?
#
loop_
_entity_poly.entity_id
_entity_poly.type
_entity_poly.pdbx_seq_one_letter_code
_entity_poly.pdbx_strand_id
1 'polypeptide(L)'
;GQHNFISDPRRYDSVVYSVTGKRPVVWGSDFSFNALGGNIADYHHCGPMNLTSPWGECRINGLSTETLRQNLVDEIKQRHAEGRIITLMWHCCFPSECNDCDGASIWTWQNRPSNEVWKELTTEGTRLNTQWKKQMDTVIPYLEQLRDAGIPILWRPYHEMNGVWFWWCNKPGENGFKKLWIMTYNYFTKVHKLNNLLWVWNTNAPRDKKGD
;
A
#
# COMPACT_ATOMS: atom_id res chain seq x y z
N GLY A 1 5.52 10.36 -10.19
CA GLY A 1 4.07 10.14 -10.12
C GLY A 1 3.76 8.75 -9.60
N GLN A 2 2.61 8.61 -9.01
CA GLN A 2 2.08 7.35 -8.53
C GLN A 2 1.45 6.59 -9.69
N HIS A 3 1.70 5.30 -9.77
CA HIS A 3 1.33 4.53 -10.95
C HIS A 3 0.58 3.26 -10.58
N ASN A 4 -0.69 3.18 -10.95
CA ASN A 4 -1.56 2.04 -10.64
C ASN A 4 -2.06 1.30 -11.88
N PHE A 5 -1.59 1.68 -13.07
CA PHE A 5 -2.03 1.03 -14.31
C PHE A 5 -1.26 -0.26 -14.54
N ILE A 6 -1.97 -1.36 -14.44
CA ILE A 6 -1.43 -2.70 -14.64
C ILE A 6 -1.04 -2.93 -16.10
N SER A 7 -1.86 -2.39 -17.02
CA SER A 7 -1.66 -2.58 -18.46
C SER A 7 -0.65 -1.63 -19.07
N ASP A 8 -0.34 -0.53 -18.40
CA ASP A 8 0.62 0.47 -18.88
C ASP A 8 1.36 1.15 -17.72
N PRO A 9 2.35 0.50 -17.11
CA PRO A 9 3.10 1.03 -15.99
C PRO A 9 3.97 2.25 -16.37
N ARG A 10 4.03 2.60 -17.64
CA ARG A 10 4.82 3.72 -18.15
C ARG A 10 3.99 4.91 -18.60
N ARG A 11 2.68 4.84 -18.51
CA ARG A 11 1.77 5.84 -19.07
C ARG A 11 2.16 7.27 -18.72
N TYR A 12 2.25 7.60 -17.46
CA TYR A 12 2.58 8.96 -17.02
C TYR A 12 4.02 9.34 -17.29
N ASP A 13 4.94 8.40 -17.21
CA ASP A 13 6.33 8.58 -17.56
C ASP A 13 6.48 8.96 -19.04
N SER A 14 5.75 8.26 -19.91
CA SER A 14 5.75 8.54 -21.34
C SER A 14 5.13 9.90 -21.67
N VAL A 15 4.06 10.30 -20.97
CA VAL A 15 3.45 11.62 -21.12
C VAL A 15 4.44 12.72 -20.70
N VAL A 16 5.10 12.58 -19.55
CA VAL A 16 6.10 13.55 -19.10
C VAL A 16 7.25 13.64 -20.12
N TYR A 17 7.73 12.51 -20.61
CA TYR A 17 8.79 12.48 -21.60
C TYR A 17 8.37 13.17 -22.93
N SER A 18 7.15 12.93 -23.39
CA SER A 18 6.66 13.54 -24.64
C SER A 18 6.56 15.07 -24.56
N VAL A 19 6.30 15.61 -23.38
CA VAL A 19 6.19 17.07 -23.14
C VAL A 19 7.52 17.72 -22.86
N THR A 20 8.39 17.06 -22.09
CA THR A 20 9.59 17.69 -21.54
C THR A 20 10.91 17.22 -22.18
N GLY A 21 10.88 16.13 -22.93
CA GLY A 21 12.07 15.43 -23.42
C GLY A 21 12.88 14.74 -22.30
N LYS A 22 12.38 14.75 -21.05
CA LYS A 22 13.07 14.18 -19.89
C LYS A 22 12.17 13.21 -19.15
N ARG A 23 12.78 12.17 -18.60
CA ARG A 23 12.06 11.21 -17.74
C ARG A 23 12.19 11.60 -16.28
N PRO A 24 11.13 11.43 -15.47
CA PRO A 24 11.20 11.66 -14.03
C PRO A 24 12.27 10.75 -13.38
N VAL A 25 13.04 11.31 -12.47
CA VAL A 25 14.03 10.54 -11.69
C VAL A 25 13.35 9.62 -10.69
N VAL A 26 12.23 10.04 -10.12
CA VAL A 26 11.45 9.23 -9.17
C VAL A 26 10.33 8.51 -9.91
N TRP A 27 10.31 7.20 -9.78
CA TRP A 27 9.22 6.36 -10.24
C TRP A 27 8.48 5.75 -9.04
N GLY A 28 7.15 5.79 -9.07
CA GLY A 28 6.34 5.33 -7.95
C GLY A 28 5.17 4.45 -8.36
N SER A 29 4.82 3.50 -7.51
CA SER A 29 3.64 2.65 -7.67
C SER A 29 3.04 2.25 -6.33
N ASP A 30 1.99 1.44 -6.41
CA ASP A 30 1.18 0.96 -5.30
C ASP A 30 1.04 -0.55 -5.37
N PHE A 31 1.09 -1.24 -4.23
CA PHE A 31 0.77 -2.66 -4.15
C PHE A 31 -0.73 -2.95 -4.27
N SER A 32 -1.55 -1.92 -4.35
CA SER A 32 -2.95 -2.00 -4.70
C SER A 32 -3.13 -1.74 -6.19
N PHE A 33 -3.96 -2.53 -6.83
CA PHE A 33 -4.14 -2.48 -8.27
C PHE A 33 -5.55 -2.04 -8.62
N ASN A 34 -5.66 -1.27 -9.71
CA ASN A 34 -6.92 -0.75 -10.23
C ASN A 34 -7.11 -1.19 -11.68
N ALA A 35 -8.24 -1.83 -11.96
CA ALA A 35 -8.59 -2.28 -13.31
C ALA A 35 -8.87 -1.12 -14.28
N LEU A 36 -9.41 -0.01 -13.78
CA LEU A 36 -9.94 1.10 -14.59
C LEU A 36 -9.10 2.37 -14.58
N GLY A 37 -8.06 2.40 -13.78
CA GLY A 37 -7.01 3.40 -13.93
C GLY A 37 -7.32 4.80 -13.48
N GLY A 38 -7.91 5.04 -12.32
CA GLY A 38 -7.87 6.39 -11.80
C GLY A 38 -8.90 6.82 -10.78
N ASN A 39 -9.97 6.07 -10.58
CA ASN A 39 -10.92 6.39 -9.53
C ASN A 39 -10.78 5.38 -8.38
N ILE A 40 -10.58 5.87 -7.18
CA ILE A 40 -10.45 5.05 -5.97
C ILE A 40 -11.72 4.22 -5.70
N ALA A 41 -12.88 4.67 -6.14
CA ALA A 41 -14.12 3.90 -6.07
C ALA A 41 -14.05 2.58 -6.87
N ASP A 42 -13.15 2.50 -7.83
CA ASP A 42 -12.95 1.34 -8.71
C ASP A 42 -11.80 0.44 -8.26
N TYR A 43 -11.23 0.67 -7.07
CA TYR A 43 -10.21 -0.20 -6.51
C TYR A 43 -10.81 -1.55 -6.15
N HIS A 44 -10.73 -2.48 -7.06
CA HIS A 44 -10.87 -3.90 -6.74
C HIS A 44 -9.55 -4.38 -6.15
N HIS A 45 -9.41 -4.22 -4.85
CA HIS A 45 -8.31 -4.83 -4.14
C HIS A 45 -8.62 -6.30 -4.00
N CYS A 46 -7.88 -7.09 -4.70
CA CYS A 46 -7.79 -8.49 -4.38
C CYS A 46 -7.22 -8.60 -2.97
N GLY A 47 -8.03 -9.03 -2.04
CA GLY A 47 -7.69 -9.15 -0.63
C GLY A 47 -6.39 -9.92 -0.41
N PRO A 48 -5.74 -9.68 0.71
CA PRO A 48 -4.47 -10.34 1.02
C PRO A 48 -4.62 -11.85 1.18
N MET A 49 -5.81 -12.31 1.42
CA MET A 49 -6.06 -13.68 1.82
C MET A 49 -7.01 -14.33 0.83
N ASN A 50 -6.47 -15.09 -0.04
CA ASN A 50 -7.16 -16.12 -0.79
C ASN A 50 -8.69 -15.95 -0.89
N LEU A 51 -9.36 -14.93 -1.69
CA LEU A 51 -9.39 -15.32 -3.02
C LEU A 51 -10.66 -15.95 -3.51
N THR A 52 -11.57 -16.28 -2.67
CA THR A 52 -12.94 -16.45 -3.07
C THR A 52 -13.74 -15.26 -2.55
N SER A 53 -13.61 -14.16 -3.26
CA SER A 53 -14.62 -13.12 -3.22
C SER A 53 -15.96 -13.76 -3.54
N PRO A 54 -17.08 -13.29 -2.96
CA PRO A 54 -18.42 -13.65 -3.43
C PRO A 54 -18.59 -13.46 -4.95
N TRP A 55 -17.69 -12.71 -5.56
CA TRP A 55 -17.61 -12.42 -6.99
C TRP A 55 -16.67 -13.35 -7.77
N GLY A 56 -16.11 -14.40 -7.13
CA GLY A 56 -15.19 -15.33 -7.76
C GLY A 56 -13.71 -15.03 -7.46
N GLU A 57 -12.84 -15.71 -8.19
CA GLU A 57 -11.38 -15.53 -8.09
C GLU A 57 -11.01 -14.08 -8.34
N CYS A 58 -10.25 -13.47 -7.44
CA CYS A 58 -9.85 -12.09 -7.58
C CYS A 58 -8.85 -11.93 -8.72
N ARG A 59 -9.34 -11.50 -9.85
CA ARG A 59 -8.54 -11.23 -11.05
C ARG A 59 -8.76 -9.80 -11.52
N ILE A 60 -7.69 -9.13 -11.88
CA ILE A 60 -7.74 -7.83 -12.54
C ILE A 60 -7.24 -8.02 -13.96
N ASN A 61 -8.08 -7.73 -14.95
CA ASN A 61 -7.78 -8.00 -16.37
C ASN A 61 -7.33 -9.46 -16.63
N GLY A 62 -7.95 -10.42 -15.94
CA GLY A 62 -7.62 -11.83 -16.04
C GLY A 62 -6.37 -12.31 -15.28
N LEU A 63 -5.63 -11.38 -14.64
CA LEU A 63 -4.40 -11.68 -13.90
C LEU A 63 -4.69 -11.84 -12.41
N SER A 64 -4.05 -12.81 -11.77
CA SER A 64 -4.09 -12.97 -10.32
C SER A 64 -3.29 -11.88 -9.61
N THR A 65 -3.55 -11.68 -8.33
CA THR A 65 -2.83 -10.71 -7.51
C THR A 65 -1.33 -11.03 -7.42
N GLU A 66 -0.99 -12.29 -7.35
CA GLU A 66 0.40 -12.76 -7.34
C GLU A 66 1.11 -12.37 -8.65
N THR A 67 0.46 -12.61 -9.78
CA THR A 67 0.99 -12.22 -11.09
C THR A 67 1.18 -10.71 -11.19
N LEU A 68 0.22 -9.93 -10.71
CA LEU A 68 0.29 -8.47 -10.74
C LEU A 68 1.42 -7.93 -9.86
N ARG A 69 1.59 -8.50 -8.68
CA ARG A 69 2.70 -8.11 -7.78
C ARG A 69 4.04 -8.51 -8.34
N GLN A 70 4.13 -9.68 -8.98
CA GLN A 70 5.37 -10.09 -9.65
C GLN A 70 5.70 -9.16 -10.82
N ASN A 71 4.73 -8.82 -11.66
CA ASN A 71 4.91 -7.86 -12.75
C ASN A 71 5.38 -6.49 -12.21
N LEU A 72 4.86 -6.06 -11.07
CA LEU A 72 5.29 -4.84 -10.41
C LEU A 72 6.77 -4.92 -9.98
N VAL A 73 7.19 -6.03 -9.38
CA VAL A 73 8.59 -6.26 -9.00
C VAL A 73 9.50 -6.21 -10.22
N ASP A 74 9.09 -6.85 -11.31
CA ASP A 74 9.89 -6.88 -12.54
C ASP A 74 10.00 -5.48 -13.19
N GLU A 75 8.91 -4.71 -13.18
CA GLU A 75 8.93 -3.31 -13.62
C GLU A 75 9.84 -2.45 -12.72
N ILE A 76 9.79 -2.64 -11.40
CA ILE A 76 10.67 -1.92 -10.46
C ILE A 76 12.14 -2.21 -10.77
N LYS A 77 12.51 -3.46 -10.99
CA LYS A 77 13.88 -3.85 -11.34
C LYS A 77 14.35 -3.14 -12.62
N GLN A 78 13.49 -3.05 -13.63
CA GLN A 78 13.79 -2.32 -14.86
C GLN A 78 13.97 -0.81 -14.62
N ARG A 79 13.07 -0.20 -13.83
CA ARG A 79 13.16 1.25 -13.52
C ARG A 79 14.41 1.56 -12.70
N HIS A 80 14.75 0.71 -11.75
CA HIS A 80 15.98 0.87 -10.97
C HIS A 80 17.23 0.74 -11.84
N ALA A 81 17.27 -0.22 -12.77
CA ALA A 81 18.35 -0.38 -13.73
C ALA A 81 18.54 0.86 -14.66
N GLU A 82 17.47 1.62 -14.88
CA GLU A 82 17.53 2.92 -15.58
C GLU A 82 18.04 4.07 -14.68
N GLY A 83 18.44 3.80 -13.46
CA GLY A 83 18.92 4.79 -12.50
C GLY A 83 17.83 5.56 -11.78
N ARG A 84 16.60 5.06 -11.72
CA ARG A 84 15.49 5.72 -11.04
C ARG A 84 15.44 5.40 -9.56
N ILE A 85 14.97 6.37 -8.80
CA ILE A 85 14.61 6.22 -7.39
C ILE A 85 13.21 5.63 -7.32
N ILE A 86 13.07 4.55 -6.56
CA ILE A 86 11.79 3.84 -6.45
C ILE A 86 11.06 4.28 -5.19
N THR A 87 9.78 4.63 -5.33
CA THR A 87 8.88 4.85 -4.21
C THR A 87 7.66 3.95 -4.32
N LEU A 88 7.30 3.31 -3.21
CA LEU A 88 6.15 2.43 -3.14
C LEU A 88 5.24 2.83 -1.99
N MET A 89 3.95 2.67 -2.22
CA MET A 89 2.91 2.80 -1.21
C MET A 89 1.98 1.59 -1.27
N TRP A 90 1.04 1.53 -0.36
CA TRP A 90 0.03 0.50 -0.34
C TRP A 90 -1.27 1.02 0.27
N HIS A 91 -2.32 1.04 -0.52
CA HIS A 91 -3.69 1.21 -0.05
C HIS A 91 -4.18 -0.12 0.51
N CYS A 92 -3.73 -0.48 1.70
CA CYS A 92 -4.13 -1.73 2.31
C CYS A 92 -5.52 -1.62 2.94
N CYS A 93 -6.27 -2.71 2.85
CA CYS A 93 -7.58 -2.82 3.48
C CYS A 93 -7.47 -2.86 4.99
N PHE A 94 -8.56 -2.56 5.68
CA PHE A 94 -8.64 -2.86 7.09
C PHE A 94 -8.52 -4.39 7.31
N PRO A 95 -7.66 -4.86 8.20
CA PRO A 95 -7.44 -6.29 8.42
C PRO A 95 -8.62 -6.91 9.17
N SER A 96 -9.69 -7.21 8.45
CA SER A 96 -10.87 -7.91 8.97
C SER A 96 -10.82 -9.39 8.64
N GLU A 97 -11.73 -10.18 9.20
CA GLU A 97 -11.88 -11.59 8.83
C GLU A 97 -12.46 -11.79 7.43
N CYS A 98 -13.09 -10.76 6.90
CA CYS A 98 -13.59 -10.78 5.54
C CYS A 98 -12.43 -10.63 4.56
N ASN A 99 -12.33 -11.56 3.64
CA ASN A 99 -11.32 -11.54 2.59
C ASN A 99 -11.60 -10.51 1.49
N ASP A 100 -12.73 -9.81 1.58
CA ASP A 100 -13.12 -8.79 0.63
C ASP A 100 -12.37 -7.50 0.92
N CYS A 101 -11.46 -7.19 0.03
CA CYS A 101 -10.72 -5.96 0.03
C CYS A 101 -11.18 -5.12 -1.14
N ASP A 102 -12.22 -4.38 -0.93
CA ASP A 102 -12.74 -3.39 -1.86
C ASP A 102 -12.41 -1.95 -1.42
N GLY A 103 -12.84 -0.98 -2.19
CA GLY A 103 -12.70 0.41 -1.82
C GLY A 103 -13.30 0.74 -0.46
N ALA A 104 -14.42 0.12 -0.08
CA ALA A 104 -15.08 0.35 1.20
C ALA A 104 -14.23 -0.10 2.40
N SER A 105 -13.39 -1.12 2.22
CA SER A 105 -12.48 -1.62 3.26
C SER A 105 -11.29 -0.67 3.52
N ILE A 106 -11.00 0.23 2.59
CA ILE A 106 -9.94 1.24 2.72
C ILE A 106 -10.53 2.55 3.22
N TRP A 107 -11.68 2.92 2.66
CA TRP A 107 -12.40 4.15 2.98
C TRP A 107 -13.32 3.94 4.17
N THR A 108 -13.08 4.63 5.24
CA THR A 108 -13.85 4.46 6.46
C THR A 108 -14.45 5.77 6.97
N TRP A 109 -14.96 6.59 6.07
CA TRP A 109 -15.63 7.84 6.43
C TRP A 109 -16.68 7.65 7.53
N GLN A 110 -17.43 6.55 7.46
CA GLN A 110 -18.52 6.25 8.36
C GLN A 110 -18.22 5.15 9.37
N ASN A 111 -17.21 4.31 9.11
CA ASN A 111 -16.91 3.10 9.89
C ASN A 111 -15.44 3.06 10.34
N ARG A 112 -14.95 4.14 10.96
CA ARG A 112 -13.60 4.11 11.53
C ARG A 112 -13.52 3.08 12.63
N PRO A 113 -12.39 2.36 12.75
CA PRO A 113 -12.19 1.46 13.86
C PRO A 113 -12.39 2.20 15.19
N SER A 114 -13.22 1.65 16.09
CA SER A 114 -13.34 2.18 17.44
C SER A 114 -12.00 2.10 18.17
N ASN A 115 -11.88 2.70 19.33
CA ASN A 115 -10.66 2.63 20.11
C ASN A 115 -10.36 1.21 20.60
N GLU A 116 -11.39 0.42 20.87
CA GLU A 116 -11.29 -0.99 21.26
C GLU A 116 -10.77 -1.83 20.11
N VAL A 117 -11.33 -1.67 18.90
CA VAL A 117 -10.89 -2.35 17.68
C VAL A 117 -9.46 -1.93 17.33
N TRP A 118 -9.13 -0.64 17.49
CA TRP A 118 -7.76 -0.16 17.29
C TRP A 118 -6.77 -0.75 18.28
N LYS A 119 -7.17 -0.87 19.55
CA LYS A 119 -6.38 -1.53 20.58
C LYS A 119 -6.16 -3.01 20.25
N GLU A 120 -7.19 -3.72 19.81
CA GLU A 120 -7.04 -5.10 19.33
C GLU A 120 -6.04 -5.18 18.18
N LEU A 121 -6.19 -4.37 17.15
CA LEU A 121 -5.27 -4.32 16.01
C LEU A 121 -3.81 -4.13 16.43
N THR A 122 -3.58 -3.22 17.37
CA THR A 122 -2.22 -2.81 17.77
C THR A 122 -1.68 -3.54 18.99
N THR A 123 -2.34 -4.61 19.43
CA THR A 123 -1.88 -5.45 20.55
C THR A 123 -1.44 -6.81 20.03
N GLU A 124 -0.18 -7.14 20.31
CA GLU A 124 0.46 -8.39 19.88
C GLU A 124 -0.35 -9.62 20.34
N GLY A 125 -0.51 -10.58 19.42
CA GLY A 125 -1.15 -11.88 19.69
C GLY A 125 -2.68 -11.85 19.71
N THR A 126 -3.32 -10.71 19.55
CA THR A 126 -4.77 -10.64 19.39
C THR A 126 -5.21 -11.18 18.03
N ARG A 127 -6.48 -11.48 17.88
CA ARG A 127 -7.06 -11.97 16.63
C ARG A 127 -6.83 -10.99 15.48
N LEU A 128 -7.15 -9.71 15.68
CA LEU A 128 -7.03 -8.70 14.63
C LEU A 128 -5.55 -8.38 14.30
N ASN A 129 -4.66 -8.40 15.30
CA ASN A 129 -3.22 -8.27 15.05
C ASN A 129 -2.68 -9.45 14.23
N THR A 130 -3.16 -10.65 14.49
CA THR A 130 -2.80 -11.84 13.70
C THR A 130 -3.28 -11.71 12.26
N GLN A 131 -4.49 -11.20 12.03
CA GLN A 131 -5.00 -10.92 10.68
C GLN A 131 -4.18 -9.84 9.97
N TRP A 132 -3.80 -8.79 10.69
CA TRP A 132 -2.92 -7.77 10.16
C TRP A 132 -1.56 -8.35 9.71
N LYS A 133 -0.94 -9.23 10.51
CA LYS A 133 0.30 -9.90 10.11
C LYS A 133 0.14 -10.70 8.82
N LYS A 134 -0.91 -11.52 8.74
CA LYS A 134 -1.21 -12.27 7.52
C LYS A 134 -1.39 -11.36 6.31
N GLN A 135 -1.97 -10.19 6.49
CA GLN A 135 -2.10 -9.20 5.43
C GLN A 135 -0.73 -8.65 5.01
N MET A 136 0.13 -8.30 5.97
CA MET A 136 1.50 -7.84 5.68
C MET A 136 2.30 -8.92 4.92
N ASP A 137 2.17 -10.18 5.33
CA ASP A 137 2.86 -11.32 4.71
C ASP A 137 2.57 -11.49 3.22
N THR A 138 1.48 -10.92 2.72
CA THR A 138 1.14 -11.00 1.29
C THR A 138 2.03 -10.13 0.40
N VAL A 139 2.66 -9.09 0.92
CA VAL A 139 3.55 -8.20 0.16
C VAL A 139 5.02 -8.41 0.50
N ILE A 140 5.32 -9.01 1.63
CA ILE A 140 6.69 -9.23 2.10
C ILE A 140 7.54 -10.02 1.10
N PRO A 141 7.11 -11.14 0.48
CA PRO A 141 7.94 -11.87 -0.47
C PRO A 141 8.38 -11.04 -1.68
N TYR A 142 7.57 -10.07 -2.09
CA TYR A 142 7.91 -9.17 -3.20
C TYR A 142 8.91 -8.09 -2.78
N LEU A 143 8.79 -7.59 -1.55
CA LEU A 143 9.76 -6.67 -0.97
C LEU A 143 11.11 -7.36 -0.70
N GLU A 144 11.09 -8.64 -0.33
CA GLU A 144 12.29 -9.47 -0.20
C GLU A 144 13.02 -9.64 -1.53
N GLN A 145 12.31 -9.88 -2.62
CA GLN A 145 12.91 -9.93 -3.96
C GLN A 145 13.62 -8.61 -4.34
N LEU A 146 13.07 -7.47 -3.91
CA LEU A 146 13.68 -6.16 -4.14
C LEU A 146 14.88 -5.93 -3.22
N ARG A 147 14.82 -6.39 -1.96
CA ARG A 147 15.96 -6.40 -1.04
C ARG A 147 17.12 -7.22 -1.61
N ASP A 148 16.83 -8.44 -2.04
CA ASP A 148 17.82 -9.37 -2.54
C ASP A 148 18.45 -8.92 -3.88
N ALA A 149 17.71 -8.09 -4.63
CA ALA A 149 18.21 -7.38 -5.80
C ALA A 149 19.00 -6.09 -5.46
N GLY A 150 19.15 -5.75 -4.17
CA GLY A 150 19.85 -4.54 -3.74
C GLY A 150 19.13 -3.23 -4.05
N ILE A 151 17.82 -3.23 -4.22
CA ILE A 151 17.05 -2.06 -4.63
C ILE A 151 16.50 -1.33 -3.39
N PRO A 152 16.94 -0.10 -3.11
CA PRO A 152 16.37 0.72 -2.05
C PRO A 152 15.00 1.25 -2.44
N ILE A 153 14.06 1.23 -1.50
CA ILE A 153 12.67 1.64 -1.70
C ILE A 153 12.32 2.78 -0.73
N LEU A 154 11.84 3.89 -1.24
CA LEU A 154 11.12 4.88 -0.43
C LEU A 154 9.74 4.29 -0.10
N TRP A 155 9.63 3.69 1.07
CA TRP A 155 8.42 2.98 1.50
C TRP A 155 7.47 3.91 2.24
N ARG A 156 6.26 4.05 1.72
CA ARG A 156 5.22 4.99 2.20
C ARG A 156 3.94 4.26 2.61
N PRO A 157 3.99 3.38 3.63
CA PRO A 157 2.78 2.74 4.12
C PRO A 157 1.89 3.76 4.82
N TYR A 158 0.58 3.54 4.79
CA TYR A 158 -0.41 4.36 5.52
C TYR A 158 -0.25 5.87 5.27
N HIS A 159 -0.06 6.26 4.02
CA HIS A 159 0.07 7.66 3.63
C HIS A 159 -1.17 8.49 4.01
N GLU A 160 -1.01 9.81 4.06
CA GLU A 160 -2.09 10.77 4.34
C GLU A 160 -2.79 10.53 5.69
N MET A 161 -2.04 10.07 6.71
CA MET A 161 -2.60 9.65 8.00
C MET A 161 -3.25 10.81 8.79
N ASN A 162 -2.98 12.05 8.43
CA ASN A 162 -3.61 13.24 8.98
C ASN A 162 -4.95 13.59 8.30
N GLY A 163 -5.36 12.82 7.30
CA GLY A 163 -6.67 12.91 6.67
C GLY A 163 -7.78 12.26 7.49
N VAL A 164 -8.94 12.06 6.84
CA VAL A 164 -10.13 11.47 7.48
C VAL A 164 -10.74 10.32 6.68
N TRP A 165 -10.15 9.96 5.55
CA TRP A 165 -10.74 9.04 4.58
C TRP A 165 -10.29 7.60 4.68
N PHE A 166 -9.07 7.31 5.15
CA PHE A 166 -8.60 5.95 5.31
C PHE A 166 -8.83 5.42 6.74
N TRP A 167 -8.91 4.11 6.90
CA TRP A 167 -9.11 3.49 8.20
C TRP A 167 -8.00 3.79 9.22
N TRP A 168 -6.79 4.08 8.74
CA TRP A 168 -5.64 4.45 9.58
C TRP A 168 -5.58 5.95 9.92
N CYS A 169 -6.44 6.77 9.32
CA CYS A 169 -6.43 8.21 9.52
C CYS A 169 -7.00 8.64 10.88
N ASN A 170 -6.61 9.83 11.31
CA ASN A 170 -7.17 10.51 12.50
C ASN A 170 -7.14 9.64 13.76
N LYS A 171 -6.00 9.03 14.02
CA LYS A 171 -5.71 8.28 15.26
C LYS A 171 -4.58 8.96 16.01
N PRO A 172 -4.87 10.05 16.75
CA PRO A 172 -3.86 10.81 17.49
C PRO A 172 -3.34 10.06 18.72
N GLY A 173 -2.26 10.60 19.29
CA GLY A 173 -1.69 10.13 20.57
C GLY A 173 -0.74 8.92 20.41
N GLU A 174 -0.13 8.56 21.52
CA GLU A 174 0.89 7.51 21.60
C GLU A 174 0.35 6.11 21.18
N ASN A 175 -0.90 5.83 21.49
CA ASN A 175 -1.57 4.57 21.16
C ASN A 175 -2.31 4.61 19.82
N GLY A 176 -2.22 5.72 19.10
CA GLY A 176 -2.86 5.92 17.81
C GLY A 176 -1.99 5.48 16.64
N PHE A 177 -1.94 6.29 15.59
CA PHE A 177 -1.19 6.00 14.36
C PHE A 177 0.30 5.71 14.62
N LYS A 178 0.91 6.42 15.56
CA LYS A 178 2.31 6.18 15.96
C LYS A 178 2.55 4.71 16.36
N LYS A 179 1.62 4.12 17.11
CA LYS A 179 1.74 2.71 17.53
C LYS A 179 1.65 1.75 16.34
N LEU A 180 0.71 1.98 15.42
CA LEU A 180 0.59 1.21 14.18
C LEU A 180 1.88 1.31 13.35
N TRP A 181 2.42 2.52 13.21
CA TRP A 181 3.65 2.76 12.46
C TRP A 181 4.83 1.99 13.04
N ILE A 182 5.05 2.09 14.36
CA ILE A 182 6.14 1.38 15.05
C ILE A 182 5.97 -0.13 14.91
N MET A 183 4.75 -0.64 15.05
CA MET A 183 4.43 -2.06 14.87
C MET A 183 4.80 -2.52 13.46
N THR A 184 4.41 -1.77 12.44
CA THR A 184 4.71 -2.07 11.04
C THR A 184 6.22 -2.02 10.78
N TYR A 185 6.89 -0.98 11.23
CA TYR A 185 8.34 -0.84 11.13
C TYR A 185 9.05 -2.05 11.74
N ASN A 186 8.68 -2.43 12.97
CA ASN A 186 9.31 -3.57 13.64
C ASN A 186 9.05 -4.88 12.91
N TYR A 187 7.84 -5.09 12.39
CA TYR A 187 7.50 -6.31 11.67
C TYR A 187 8.31 -6.44 10.38
N PHE A 188 8.35 -5.40 9.57
CA PHE A 188 9.08 -5.40 8.30
C PHE A 188 10.60 -5.46 8.50
N THR A 189 11.14 -4.63 9.38
CA THR A 189 12.62 -4.51 9.52
C THR A 189 13.23 -5.51 10.48
N LYS A 190 12.58 -5.79 11.62
CA LYS A 190 13.16 -6.65 12.65
C LYS A 190 12.79 -8.12 12.48
N VAL A 191 11.55 -8.42 12.06
CA VAL A 191 11.11 -9.79 11.82
C VAL A 191 11.56 -10.25 10.43
N HIS A 192 11.16 -9.54 9.38
CA HIS A 192 11.41 -9.93 7.99
C HIS A 192 12.74 -9.40 7.40
N LYS A 193 13.52 -8.64 8.18
CA LYS A 193 14.86 -8.16 7.78
C LYS A 193 14.87 -7.35 6.48
N LEU A 194 13.80 -6.60 6.22
CA LEU A 194 13.72 -5.71 5.07
C LEU A 194 14.54 -4.44 5.35
N ASN A 195 15.83 -4.50 5.10
CA ASN A 195 16.80 -3.44 5.35
C ASN A 195 16.98 -2.48 4.18
N ASN A 196 16.27 -2.70 3.08
CA ASN A 196 16.25 -1.88 1.88
C ASN A 196 15.14 -0.81 1.88
N LEU A 197 14.33 -0.74 2.94
CA LEU A 197 13.22 0.21 3.05
C LEU A 197 13.66 1.50 3.74
N LEU A 198 13.54 2.61 3.02
CA LEU A 198 13.65 3.97 3.55
C LEU A 198 12.23 4.44 3.92
N TRP A 199 11.94 4.50 5.20
CA TRP A 199 10.59 4.76 5.72
C TRP A 199 10.21 6.22 5.57
N VAL A 200 9.12 6.48 4.88
CA VAL A 200 8.62 7.84 4.61
C VAL A 200 7.33 8.08 5.39
N TRP A 201 7.41 8.94 6.40
CA TRP A 201 6.25 9.46 7.11
C TRP A 201 5.53 10.48 6.24
N ASN A 202 4.43 10.07 5.62
CA ASN A 202 3.80 10.83 4.56
C ASN A 202 2.45 11.41 4.99
N THR A 203 2.42 12.70 5.24
CA THR A 203 1.19 13.46 5.50
C THR A 203 0.57 13.96 4.21
N ASN A 204 -0.73 14.25 4.25
CA ASN A 204 -1.39 15.07 3.24
C ASN A 204 -1.05 16.56 3.44
N ALA A 205 -1.43 17.40 2.51
CA ALA A 205 -1.25 18.85 2.61
C ALA A 205 -1.85 19.39 3.92
N PRO A 206 -1.26 20.42 4.53
CA PRO A 206 -1.86 21.07 5.69
C PRO A 206 -3.26 21.55 5.32
N ARG A 207 -4.23 21.24 6.17
CA ARG A 207 -5.58 21.76 6.03
C ARG A 207 -5.72 23.04 6.83
N ASP A 208 -6.57 23.92 6.36
CA ASP A 208 -6.97 25.09 7.12
C ASP A 208 -7.62 24.66 8.43
N LYS A 209 -7.28 25.36 9.51
CA LYS A 209 -7.79 25.09 10.87
C LYS A 209 -9.32 25.17 11.01
N LYS A 210 -10.03 25.38 9.93
CA LYS A 210 -11.50 25.59 9.87
C LYS A 210 -12.27 24.38 9.38
N GLY A 211 -11.81 23.17 9.48
CA GLY A 211 -12.61 22.06 8.95
C GLY A 211 -12.14 20.64 9.24
N ASP A 212 -11.19 20.49 10.13
CA ASP A 212 -10.66 19.16 10.47
C ASP A 212 -11.10 18.68 11.83
#